data_ab94452e8818c816fda0ff66259d58c8
#
_entry.id   ab94452e8818c816fda0ff66259d58c8
#
_cell.length_a   1.000
_cell.length_b   1.000
_cell.length_c   1.000
_cell.angle_alpha   90.00
_cell.angle_beta   90.00
_cell.angle_gamma   90.00
#
_symmetry.space_group_name_H-M   'P 1'
#
loop_
_entity.id
_entity.type
_entity.pdbx_description
1 polymer ?
#
loop_
_entity_poly.entity_id
_entity_poly.type
_entity_poly.pdbx_seq_one_letter_code
_entity_poly.pdbx_strand_id
1 'polypeptide(L)'
;MEKIIKYELTINKAIRASLEYGTPDEQINAFIRFLGKEIGADRIYIFEDSQNENITNNTYEWCADGVRPEIDHLQELSMDVIKWWYDCFEKGESIIIHDMEEIKEDHPDSYKLLSGQNINRLVVSSFGSDCEIRGFFGVDNPPESDFRGLTVFLDMIAALIVSLLKIRNKDIESKRMARF
;
A
#
# COMPACT_ATOMS: atom_id res chain seq x y z
N MET A 1 -6.36 -16.63 17.83
CA MET A 1 -5.66 -15.83 18.83
C MET A 1 -4.16 -15.72 18.55
N GLU A 2 -3.44 -16.81 18.36
CA GLU A 2 -1.99 -16.77 18.06
C GLU A 2 -1.60 -15.95 16.81
N LYS A 3 -2.39 -16.02 15.71
CA LYS A 3 -2.12 -15.22 14.49
C LYS A 3 -2.34 -13.72 14.69
N ILE A 4 -3.29 -13.31 15.51
CA ILE A 4 -3.58 -11.91 15.82
C ILE A 4 -2.39 -11.29 16.57
N ILE A 5 -1.87 -11.98 17.58
CA ILE A 5 -0.70 -11.57 18.35
C ILE A 5 0.53 -11.44 17.45
N LYS A 6 0.68 -12.34 16.47
CA LYS A 6 1.79 -12.29 15.49
C LYS A 6 1.79 -10.98 14.70
N TYR A 7 0.62 -10.53 14.22
CA TYR A 7 0.53 -9.29 13.44
C TYR A 7 0.78 -8.02 14.27
N GLU A 8 0.27 -7.97 15.50
CA GLU A 8 0.58 -6.87 16.42
C GLU A 8 2.08 -6.74 16.65
N LEU A 9 2.76 -7.85 16.90
CA LEU A 9 4.21 -7.89 17.07
C LEU A 9 4.94 -7.48 15.80
N THR A 10 4.50 -7.96 14.65
CA THR A 10 5.09 -7.64 13.34
C THR A 10 5.01 -6.14 13.05
N ILE A 11 3.85 -5.53 13.26
CA ILE A 11 3.66 -4.09 13.06
C ILE A 11 4.52 -3.29 14.03
N ASN A 12 4.57 -3.66 15.29
CA ASN A 12 5.42 -3.01 16.28
C ASN A 12 6.91 -3.07 15.91
N LYS A 13 7.39 -4.22 15.48
CA LYS A 13 8.77 -4.40 15.01
C LYS A 13 9.05 -3.59 13.74
N ALA A 14 8.10 -3.53 12.81
CA ALA A 14 8.21 -2.74 11.59
C ALA A 14 8.36 -1.24 11.88
N ILE A 15 7.57 -0.71 12.83
CA ILE A 15 7.69 0.67 13.28
C ILE A 15 9.06 0.93 13.90
N ARG A 16 9.51 0.07 14.81
CA ARG A 16 10.81 0.22 15.45
C ARG A 16 11.96 0.19 14.44
N ALA A 17 11.90 -0.74 13.49
CA ALA A 17 12.90 -0.84 12.42
C ALA A 17 12.92 0.44 11.57
N SER A 18 11.76 1.01 11.27
CA SER A 18 11.69 2.26 10.49
C SER A 18 12.30 3.45 11.20
N LEU A 19 12.14 3.55 12.52
CA LEU A 19 12.67 4.66 13.31
C LEU A 19 14.20 4.68 13.43
N GLU A 20 14.88 3.60 13.10
CA GLU A 20 16.34 3.53 13.07
C GLU A 20 16.96 4.29 11.88
N TYR A 21 16.18 4.63 10.88
CA TYR A 21 16.65 5.33 9.68
C TYR A 21 16.55 6.85 9.82
N GLY A 22 17.47 7.56 9.15
CA GLY A 22 17.66 8.99 9.33
C GLY A 22 16.72 9.89 8.52
N THR A 23 16.17 9.39 7.41
CA THR A 23 15.28 10.17 6.54
C THR A 23 13.88 9.58 6.47
N PRO A 24 12.84 10.40 6.24
CA PRO A 24 11.47 9.90 6.10
C PRO A 24 11.31 8.86 4.98
N ASP A 25 11.95 9.05 3.83
CA ASP A 25 11.89 8.07 2.73
C ASP A 25 12.50 6.72 3.12
N GLU A 26 13.66 6.74 3.78
CA GLU A 26 14.29 5.52 4.31
C GLU A 26 13.40 4.84 5.34
N GLN A 27 12.74 5.61 6.20
CA GLN A 27 11.82 5.10 7.22
C GLN A 27 10.60 4.40 6.58
N ILE A 28 10.00 4.99 5.55
CA ILE A 28 8.87 4.40 4.83
C ILE A 28 9.30 3.12 4.12
N ASN A 29 10.42 3.16 3.41
CA ASN A 29 10.95 1.98 2.72
C ASN A 29 11.30 0.86 3.69
N ALA A 30 11.88 1.17 4.84
CA ALA A 30 12.18 0.18 5.88
C ALA A 30 10.91 -0.44 6.46
N PHE A 31 9.88 0.37 6.70
CA PHE A 31 8.59 -0.09 7.21
C PHE A 31 7.94 -1.10 6.28
N ILE A 32 7.78 -0.78 5.00
CA ILE A 32 7.15 -1.68 4.03
C ILE A 32 8.00 -2.92 3.74
N ARG A 33 9.33 -2.79 3.74
CA ARG A 33 10.26 -3.92 3.58
C ARG A 33 10.12 -4.91 4.73
N PHE A 34 10.16 -4.44 5.96
CA PHE A 34 10.03 -5.28 7.13
C PHE A 34 8.66 -5.97 7.15
N LEU A 35 7.60 -5.20 6.92
CA LEU A 35 6.24 -5.72 6.88
C LEU A 35 6.08 -6.80 5.78
N GLY A 36 6.60 -6.53 4.59
CA GLY A 36 6.53 -7.47 3.46
C GLY A 36 7.25 -8.77 3.71
N LYS A 37 8.43 -8.71 4.29
CA LYS A 37 9.23 -9.90 4.65
C LYS A 37 8.52 -10.75 5.72
N GLU A 38 7.99 -10.11 6.75
CA GLU A 38 7.31 -10.81 7.84
C GLU A 38 5.96 -11.41 7.40
N ILE A 39 5.23 -10.75 6.52
CA ILE A 39 4.00 -11.30 5.92
C ILE A 39 4.33 -12.43 4.95
N GLY A 40 5.47 -12.39 4.30
CA GLY A 40 5.82 -13.32 3.22
C GLY A 40 5.11 -12.97 1.90
N ALA A 41 4.86 -11.68 1.68
CA ALA A 41 4.26 -11.18 0.46
C ALA A 41 5.27 -11.08 -0.69
N ASP A 42 4.80 -10.99 -1.92
CA ASP A 42 5.63 -10.72 -3.08
C ASP A 42 5.97 -9.23 -3.20
N ARG A 43 5.02 -8.36 -2.87
CA ARG A 43 5.17 -6.91 -3.03
C ARG A 43 4.32 -6.17 -2.01
N ILE A 44 4.85 -5.04 -1.52
CA ILE A 44 4.04 -4.02 -0.82
C ILE A 44 4.28 -2.69 -1.52
N TYR A 45 3.23 -1.92 -1.72
CA TYR A 45 3.29 -0.64 -2.41
C TYR A 45 2.40 0.41 -1.75
N ILE A 46 2.77 1.67 -1.99
CA ILE A 46 1.99 2.84 -1.58
C ILE A 46 1.75 3.68 -2.83
N PHE A 47 0.48 4.03 -3.05
CA PHE A 47 0.05 4.97 -4.08
C PHE A 47 -0.48 6.24 -3.42
N GLU A 48 -0.08 7.37 -3.97
CA GLU A 48 -0.54 8.67 -3.54
C GLU A 48 -1.25 9.38 -4.69
N ASP A 49 -2.46 9.88 -4.39
CA ASP A 49 -3.32 10.52 -5.37
C ASP A 49 -2.89 11.96 -5.63
N SER A 50 -2.96 12.38 -6.89
CA SER A 50 -2.85 13.79 -7.25
C SER A 50 -4.17 14.48 -6.94
N GLN A 51 -4.11 15.61 -6.21
CA GLN A 51 -5.32 16.31 -5.73
C GLN A 51 -6.13 16.98 -6.86
N ASN A 52 -5.47 17.35 -7.96
CA ASN A 52 -6.05 18.14 -9.03
C ASN A 52 -6.23 17.37 -10.35
N GLU A 53 -5.75 16.13 -10.41
CA GLU A 53 -5.77 15.30 -11.59
C GLU A 53 -6.36 13.93 -11.23
N ASN A 54 -6.98 13.29 -12.20
CA ASN A 54 -7.57 11.96 -12.00
C ASN A 54 -6.51 10.86 -12.16
N ILE A 55 -5.41 11.00 -11.43
CA ILE A 55 -4.28 10.09 -11.46
C ILE A 55 -3.78 9.74 -10.06
N THR A 56 -3.16 8.59 -9.95
CA THR A 56 -2.43 8.15 -8.76
C THR A 56 -1.04 7.68 -9.16
N ASN A 57 -0.09 7.80 -8.25
CA ASN A 57 1.31 7.43 -8.49
C ASN A 57 1.80 6.44 -7.45
N ASN A 58 2.50 5.41 -7.90
CA ASN A 58 3.23 4.51 -7.02
C ASN A 58 4.47 5.23 -6.49
N THR A 59 4.43 5.65 -5.23
CA THR A 59 5.52 6.43 -4.63
C THR A 59 6.51 5.60 -3.83
N TYR A 60 6.08 4.45 -3.31
CA TYR A 60 6.94 3.50 -2.60
C TYR A 60 6.58 2.07 -2.99
N GLU A 61 7.59 1.23 -3.11
CA GLU A 61 7.43 -0.18 -3.43
C GLU A 61 8.55 -0.99 -2.78
N TRP A 62 8.18 -2.13 -2.22
CA TRP A 62 9.10 -3.18 -1.85
C TRP A 62 8.72 -4.46 -2.59
N CYS A 63 9.71 -5.15 -3.12
CA CYS A 63 9.55 -6.44 -3.79
C CYS A 63 10.39 -7.50 -3.10
N ALA A 64 9.82 -8.70 -2.97
CA ALA A 64 10.58 -9.89 -2.56
C ALA A 64 11.61 -10.27 -3.64
N ASP A 65 12.59 -11.09 -3.27
CA ASP A 65 13.59 -11.57 -4.19
C ASP A 65 12.95 -12.28 -5.38
N GLY A 66 13.38 -11.91 -6.59
CA GLY A 66 12.84 -12.46 -7.84
C GLY A 66 11.51 -11.86 -8.31
N VAL A 67 10.90 -10.98 -7.55
CA VAL A 67 9.69 -10.27 -7.95
C VAL A 67 10.06 -9.02 -8.72
N ARG A 68 9.47 -8.86 -9.91
CA ARG A 68 9.72 -7.72 -10.78
C ARG A 68 9.13 -6.43 -10.19
N PRO A 69 9.92 -5.34 -10.07
CA PRO A 69 9.40 -4.02 -9.70
C PRO A 69 8.45 -3.46 -10.76
N GLU A 70 7.41 -2.78 -10.31
CA GLU A 70 6.42 -2.12 -11.17
C GLU A 70 6.34 -0.60 -10.95
N ILE A 71 7.07 -0.07 -9.97
CA ILE A 71 7.00 1.35 -9.60
C ILE A 71 7.24 2.30 -10.76
N ASP A 72 8.20 2.01 -11.63
CA ASP A 72 8.51 2.87 -12.78
C ASP A 72 7.44 2.83 -13.87
N HIS A 73 6.62 1.78 -13.91
CA HIS A 73 5.53 1.59 -14.86
C HIS A 73 4.18 2.11 -14.36
N LEU A 74 4.06 2.38 -13.06
CA LEU A 74 2.80 2.77 -12.42
C LEU A 74 2.87 4.23 -11.94
N GLN A 75 3.34 5.11 -12.81
CA GLN A 75 3.31 6.54 -12.63
C GLN A 75 2.19 7.15 -13.47
N GLU A 76 1.51 8.15 -12.93
CA GLU A 76 0.37 8.82 -13.58
C GLU A 76 -0.72 7.83 -14.03
N LEU A 77 -0.98 6.82 -13.18
CA LEU A 77 -2.02 5.85 -13.43
C LEU A 77 -3.40 6.51 -13.39
N SER A 78 -4.17 6.40 -14.48
CA SER A 78 -5.55 6.88 -14.48
C SER A 78 -6.39 6.15 -13.45
N MET A 79 -7.07 6.91 -12.60
CA MET A 79 -7.97 6.36 -11.59
C MET A 79 -9.20 5.67 -12.22
N ASP A 80 -9.48 5.93 -13.51
CA ASP A 80 -10.56 5.25 -14.23
C ASP A 80 -10.35 3.74 -14.35
N VAL A 81 -9.10 3.29 -14.45
CA VAL A 81 -8.75 1.86 -14.54
C VAL A 81 -9.12 1.11 -13.26
N ILE A 82 -9.02 1.78 -12.12
CA ILE A 82 -9.29 1.25 -10.79
C ILE A 82 -10.43 1.99 -10.09
N LYS A 83 -11.33 2.58 -10.87
CA LYS A 83 -12.46 3.37 -10.34
C LYS A 83 -13.28 2.57 -9.31
N TRP A 84 -13.53 1.31 -9.57
CA TRP A 84 -14.30 0.46 -8.67
C TRP A 84 -13.61 0.27 -7.28
N TRP A 85 -12.29 0.40 -7.21
CA TRP A 85 -11.59 0.42 -5.92
C TRP A 85 -11.98 1.64 -5.11
N TYR A 86 -11.98 2.81 -5.75
CA TYR A 86 -12.38 4.06 -5.08
C TYR A 86 -13.85 4.05 -4.67
N ASP A 87 -14.73 3.42 -5.48
CA ASP A 87 -16.14 3.24 -5.11
C ASP A 87 -16.27 2.39 -3.81
N CYS A 88 -15.40 1.40 -3.62
CA CYS A 88 -15.31 0.63 -2.37
C CYS A 88 -14.70 1.46 -1.24
N PHE A 89 -13.61 2.18 -1.50
CA PHE A 89 -12.95 3.01 -0.50
C PHE A 89 -13.88 4.09 0.08
N GLU A 90 -14.71 4.70 -0.75
CA GLU A 90 -15.71 5.70 -0.33
C GLU A 90 -16.75 5.12 0.63
N LYS A 91 -16.99 3.81 0.57
CA LYS A 91 -17.86 3.07 1.48
C LYS A 91 -17.14 2.57 2.73
N GLY A 92 -15.83 2.86 2.87
CA GLY A 92 -15.01 2.35 3.94
C GLY A 92 -14.61 0.89 3.80
N GLU A 93 -14.69 0.35 2.59
CA GLU A 93 -14.36 -1.04 2.29
C GLU A 93 -12.94 -1.16 1.71
N SER A 94 -12.23 -2.23 2.08
CA SER A 94 -10.96 -2.61 1.46
C SER A 94 -11.21 -3.55 0.28
N ILE A 95 -10.24 -3.61 -0.64
CA ILE A 95 -10.26 -4.57 -1.74
C ILE A 95 -9.58 -5.85 -1.27
N ILE A 96 -10.28 -6.96 -1.37
CA ILE A 96 -9.77 -8.28 -1.00
C ILE A 96 -10.08 -9.23 -2.16
N ILE A 97 -9.03 -9.65 -2.87
CA ILE A 97 -9.14 -10.58 -4.00
C ILE A 97 -8.40 -11.85 -3.63
N HIS A 98 -9.13 -12.94 -3.46
CA HIS A 98 -8.58 -14.26 -3.15
C HIS A 98 -8.02 -14.96 -4.38
N ASP A 99 -8.68 -14.76 -5.52
CA ASP A 99 -8.30 -15.31 -6.81
C ASP A 99 -8.55 -14.23 -7.88
N MET A 100 -7.53 -13.89 -8.65
CA MET A 100 -7.62 -12.85 -9.68
C MET A 100 -8.69 -13.16 -10.74
N GLU A 101 -9.00 -14.42 -10.99
CA GLU A 101 -10.05 -14.80 -11.94
C GLU A 101 -11.44 -14.31 -11.53
N GLU A 102 -11.67 -14.02 -10.24
CA GLU A 102 -12.95 -13.52 -9.73
C GLU A 102 -13.35 -12.17 -10.33
N ILE A 103 -12.39 -11.33 -10.70
CA ILE A 103 -12.66 -9.98 -11.23
C ILE A 103 -12.62 -9.88 -12.75
N LYS A 104 -12.34 -10.98 -13.44
CA LYS A 104 -12.09 -10.98 -14.88
C LYS A 104 -13.27 -10.50 -15.72
N GLU A 105 -14.47 -10.91 -15.37
CA GLU A 105 -15.68 -10.55 -16.11
C GLU A 105 -16.17 -9.13 -15.77
N ASP A 106 -16.19 -8.80 -14.48
CA ASP A 106 -16.74 -7.52 -13.98
C ASP A 106 -15.76 -6.36 -14.14
N HIS A 107 -14.46 -6.62 -14.05
CA HIS A 107 -13.40 -5.61 -14.09
C HIS A 107 -12.24 -6.02 -15.02
N PRO A 108 -12.47 -6.16 -16.33
CA PRO A 108 -11.49 -6.68 -17.28
C PRO A 108 -10.22 -5.83 -17.38
N ASP A 109 -10.32 -4.50 -17.25
CA ASP A 109 -9.16 -3.61 -17.31
C ASP A 109 -8.24 -3.80 -16.09
N SER A 110 -8.84 -3.89 -14.90
CA SER A 110 -8.10 -4.21 -13.66
C SER A 110 -7.50 -5.60 -13.71
N TYR A 111 -8.26 -6.58 -14.18
CA TYR A 111 -7.76 -7.94 -14.37
C TYR A 111 -6.53 -7.98 -15.27
N LYS A 112 -6.58 -7.30 -16.43
CA LYS A 112 -5.47 -7.23 -17.37
C LYS A 112 -4.24 -6.59 -16.75
N LEU A 113 -4.41 -5.48 -16.03
CA LEU A 113 -3.31 -4.79 -15.36
C LEU A 113 -2.66 -5.67 -14.30
N LEU A 114 -3.45 -6.25 -13.43
CA LEU A 114 -2.96 -7.00 -12.26
C LEU A 114 -2.40 -8.38 -12.65
N SER A 115 -3.08 -9.11 -13.54
CA SER A 115 -2.60 -10.41 -14.01
C SER A 115 -1.30 -10.30 -14.80
N GLY A 116 -1.10 -9.19 -15.52
CA GLY A 116 0.15 -8.89 -16.20
C GLY A 116 1.35 -8.69 -15.26
N GLN A 117 1.10 -8.43 -13.98
CA GLN A 117 2.10 -8.29 -12.92
C GLN A 117 2.31 -9.58 -12.10
N ASN A 118 1.77 -10.70 -12.55
CA ASN A 118 1.79 -12.00 -11.83
C ASN A 118 1.10 -11.94 -10.44
N ILE A 119 0.07 -11.13 -10.30
CA ILE A 119 -0.71 -11.03 -9.09
C ILE A 119 -1.87 -12.05 -9.16
N ASN A 120 -1.88 -13.00 -8.23
CA ASN A 120 -2.94 -14.00 -8.12
C ASN A 120 -3.97 -13.63 -7.06
N ARG A 121 -3.54 -12.95 -6.02
CA ARG A 121 -4.36 -12.44 -4.91
C ARG A 121 -3.79 -11.14 -4.40
N LEU A 122 -4.63 -10.30 -3.82
CA LEU A 122 -4.17 -9.05 -3.22
C LEU A 122 -5.11 -8.53 -2.15
N VAL A 123 -4.57 -7.67 -1.31
CA VAL A 123 -5.32 -6.86 -0.36
C VAL A 123 -4.90 -5.40 -0.56
N VAL A 124 -5.89 -4.52 -0.72
CA VAL A 124 -5.65 -3.08 -0.87
C VAL A 124 -6.55 -2.31 0.10
N SER A 125 -5.99 -1.35 0.78
CA SER A 125 -6.72 -0.47 1.69
C SER A 125 -6.37 0.98 1.44
N SER A 126 -7.38 1.85 1.46
CA SER A 126 -7.18 3.28 1.31
C SER A 126 -6.65 3.92 2.58
N PHE A 127 -6.03 5.07 2.43
CA PHE A 127 -5.70 5.96 3.51
C PHE A 127 -6.05 7.41 3.14
N GLY A 128 -6.21 8.25 4.17
CA GLY A 128 -6.55 9.64 3.93
C GLY A 128 -6.58 10.46 5.20
N SER A 129 -7.00 11.69 5.05
CA SER A 129 -7.19 12.65 6.13
C SER A 129 -8.39 13.55 5.84
N ASP A 130 -9.02 14.08 6.89
CA ASP A 130 -10.16 14.99 6.78
C ASP A 130 -11.33 14.44 5.93
N CYS A 131 -11.63 13.14 6.08
CA CYS A 131 -12.65 12.42 5.33
C CYS A 131 -12.40 12.33 3.82
N GLU A 132 -11.19 12.62 3.36
CA GLU A 132 -10.80 12.50 1.96
C GLU A 132 -9.80 11.35 1.78
N ILE A 133 -9.98 10.59 0.71
CA ILE A 133 -9.03 9.56 0.28
C ILE A 133 -7.83 10.26 -0.34
N ARG A 134 -6.62 9.92 0.13
CA ARG A 134 -5.36 10.49 -0.34
C ARG A 134 -4.49 9.47 -1.08
N GLY A 135 -4.86 8.23 -1.04
CA GLY A 135 -4.14 7.15 -1.68
C GLY A 135 -4.53 5.80 -1.13
N PHE A 136 -3.74 4.81 -1.45
CA PHE A 136 -3.93 3.45 -0.96
C PHE A 136 -2.59 2.72 -0.84
N PHE A 137 -2.57 1.68 -0.03
CA PHE A 137 -1.48 0.71 0.00
C PHE A 137 -2.01 -0.67 -0.33
N GLY A 138 -1.15 -1.51 -0.86
CA GLY A 138 -1.51 -2.87 -1.23
C GLY A 138 -0.44 -3.88 -0.86
N VAL A 139 -0.89 -5.12 -0.74
CA VAL A 139 -0.07 -6.30 -0.48
C VAL A 139 -0.39 -7.33 -1.55
N ASP A 140 0.58 -7.62 -2.41
CA ASP A 140 0.43 -8.61 -3.48
C ASP A 140 0.87 -9.99 -3.02
N ASN A 141 0.06 -10.98 -3.36
CA ASN A 141 0.32 -12.39 -3.09
C ASN A 141 0.71 -12.70 -1.63
N PRO A 142 0.02 -12.15 -0.62
CA PRO A 142 0.22 -12.62 0.74
C PRO A 142 -0.16 -14.09 0.80
N PRO A 143 0.47 -14.90 1.68
CA PRO A 143 0.07 -16.30 1.84
C PRO A 143 -1.42 -16.43 2.14
N GLU A 144 -2.08 -17.39 1.53
CA GLU A 144 -3.54 -17.60 1.70
C GLU A 144 -3.94 -17.78 3.17
N SER A 145 -3.09 -18.44 3.94
CA SER A 145 -3.29 -18.62 5.38
C SER A 145 -3.33 -17.31 6.18
N ASP A 146 -2.75 -16.24 5.63
CA ASP A 146 -2.59 -14.97 6.33
C ASP A 146 -3.64 -13.91 5.97
N PHE A 147 -4.44 -14.13 4.93
CA PHE A 147 -5.48 -13.19 4.48
C PHE A 147 -6.39 -12.69 5.61
N ARG A 148 -6.93 -13.62 6.38
CA ARG A 148 -7.89 -13.30 7.44
C ARG A 148 -7.28 -12.50 8.58
N GLY A 149 -6.03 -12.80 8.92
CA GLY A 149 -5.30 -12.05 9.94
C GLY A 149 -4.91 -10.65 9.44
N LEU A 150 -4.45 -10.56 8.20
CA LEU A 150 -4.03 -9.32 7.59
C LEU A 150 -5.16 -8.29 7.49
N THR A 151 -6.37 -8.71 7.12
CA THR A 151 -7.52 -7.82 6.97
C THR A 151 -7.93 -7.10 8.25
N VAL A 152 -7.66 -7.70 9.42
CA VAL A 152 -7.95 -7.09 10.74
C VAL A 152 -7.03 -5.88 11.00
N PHE A 153 -5.83 -5.86 10.43
CA PHE A 153 -4.82 -4.84 10.72
C PHE A 153 -4.67 -3.76 9.64
N LEU A 154 -5.48 -3.81 8.58
CA LEU A 154 -5.36 -2.86 7.47
C LEU A 154 -5.52 -1.41 7.92
N ASP A 155 -6.46 -1.11 8.78
CA ASP A 155 -6.68 0.25 9.28
C ASP A 155 -5.49 0.75 10.11
N MET A 156 -4.88 -0.12 10.90
CA MET A 156 -3.69 0.20 11.67
C MET A 156 -2.49 0.48 10.75
N ILE A 157 -2.28 -0.34 9.74
CA ILE A 157 -1.22 -0.14 8.75
C ILE A 157 -1.45 1.18 7.99
N ALA A 158 -2.68 1.44 7.57
CA ALA A 158 -3.05 2.70 6.92
C ALA A 158 -2.73 3.92 7.78
N ALA A 159 -3.09 3.89 9.06
CA ALA A 159 -2.81 4.98 10.00
C ALA A 159 -1.30 5.23 10.17
N LEU A 160 -0.49 4.19 10.22
CA LEU A 160 0.96 4.29 10.31
C LEU A 160 1.58 4.87 9.04
N ILE A 161 1.12 4.43 7.87
CA ILE A 161 1.55 4.98 6.58
C ILE A 161 1.24 6.48 6.53
N VAL A 162 0.03 6.89 6.90
CA VAL A 162 -0.36 8.32 6.95
C VAL A 162 0.58 9.11 7.86
N SER A 163 0.90 8.59 9.04
CA SER A 163 1.81 9.24 9.97
C SER A 163 3.21 9.44 9.38
N LEU A 164 3.75 8.41 8.71
CA LEU A 164 5.05 8.48 8.05
C LEU A 164 5.05 9.46 6.87
N LEU A 165 3.98 9.47 6.07
CA LEU A 165 3.83 10.41 4.95
C LEU A 165 3.71 11.86 5.43
N LYS A 166 3.02 12.11 6.54
CA LYS A 166 2.93 13.45 7.17
C LYS A 166 4.31 13.93 7.63
N ILE A 167 5.12 13.07 8.22
CA ILE A 167 6.49 13.40 8.64
C ILE A 167 7.33 13.76 7.41
N ARG A 168 7.26 12.98 6.33
CA ARG A 168 7.95 13.25 5.08
C ARG A 168 7.55 14.63 4.50
N ASN A 169 6.26 14.92 4.46
CA ASN A 169 5.76 16.16 3.89
C ASN A 169 6.22 17.39 4.68
N LYS A 170 6.24 17.30 6.01
CA LYS A 170 6.79 18.34 6.87
C LYS A 170 8.30 18.55 6.63
N ASP A 171 9.06 17.47 6.46
CA ASP A 171 10.50 17.55 6.16
C ASP A 171 10.76 18.24 4.83
N ILE A 172 9.99 17.88 3.78
CA ILE A 172 10.08 18.52 2.46
C ILE A 172 9.76 20.03 2.55
N GLU A 173 8.69 20.38 3.22
CA GLU A 173 8.26 21.76 3.41
C GLU A 173 9.32 22.59 4.17
N SER A 174 9.84 22.04 5.26
CA SER A 174 10.90 22.66 6.05
C SER A 174 12.16 22.92 5.24
N LYS A 175 12.60 21.96 4.43
CA LYS A 175 13.74 22.11 3.53
C LYS A 175 13.49 23.13 2.42
N ARG A 176 12.25 23.21 1.92
CA ARG A 176 11.86 24.21 0.93
C ARG A 176 11.93 25.63 1.51
N MET A 177 11.41 25.82 2.71
CA MET A 177 11.43 27.14 3.39
C MET A 177 12.84 27.58 3.77
N ALA A 178 13.75 26.67 4.12
CA ALA A 178 15.13 26.98 4.48
C ALA A 178 15.99 27.48 3.29
N ARG A 179 15.50 27.32 2.03
CA ARG A 179 16.18 27.78 0.81
C ARG A 179 15.86 29.23 0.45
N PHE A 180 14.95 29.85 1.17
CA PHE A 180 14.57 31.25 1.04
C PHE A 180 14.98 32.06 2.25
#